data_2401e85996604242285c9602f9fa72e0
#
_entry.id   2401e85996604242285c9602f9fa72e0
#
_cell.length_a   1.000
_cell.length_b   1.000
_cell.length_c   1.000
_cell.angle_alpha   90.00
_cell.angle_beta   90.00
_cell.angle_gamma   90.00
#
_symmetry.space_group_name_H-M   'P 1'
#
loop_
_entity.id
_entity.type
_entity.pdbx_description
1 polymer ?
#
loop_
_entity_poly.entity_id
_entity_poly.type
_entity_poly.pdbx_seq_one_letter_code
_entity_poly.pdbx_strand_id
1 'polypeptide(L)'
;MFPLLKVTFLILNLWITQSHQEPTDTAPEQTPPVVEVSPVADPLSLLGKPAPALVLNDIDGKSFDLTNFSDEVVVLEWTLPECRFSRRLYAQHRVVPMIRRWGKEDVKWVSIDSAFYAHPEKIRPWVEKYSIQHPYLIDVTGLHAEAFGIKISPTYLVVNRGKVVYHGAIDDDVWGKKLDRQLFLDMAIRDAVAGRAVENSLTRPYG
;
A
#
# COMPACT_ATOMS: atom_id res chain seq x y z
N MET A 1 49.68 58.67 -58.43
CA MET A 1 48.59 59.68 -58.68
C MET A 1 47.55 58.95 -59.51
N PHE A 2 46.58 58.31 -58.87
CA PHE A 2 45.51 57.55 -59.53
C PHE A 2 44.17 58.11 -59.06
N PRO A 3 43.20 58.34 -59.92
CA PRO A 3 41.95 58.92 -59.54
C PRO A 3 40.97 57.86 -59.02
N LEU A 4 40.19 58.26 -58.01
CA LEU A 4 39.09 57.55 -57.40
C LEU A 4 37.89 57.43 -58.37
N LEU A 5 37.49 56.17 -58.61
CA LEU A 5 36.25 55.86 -59.32
C LEU A 5 35.10 55.82 -58.32
N LYS A 6 34.14 56.74 -58.38
CA LYS A 6 32.91 56.73 -57.58
C LYS A 6 31.93 55.77 -58.27
N VAL A 7 31.61 54.66 -57.59
CA VAL A 7 30.51 53.78 -57.97
C VAL A 7 29.29 54.14 -57.16
N THR A 8 28.28 54.67 -57.84
CA THR A 8 26.99 55.06 -57.26
C THR A 8 26.11 53.81 -57.27
N PHE A 9 25.84 53.19 -56.09
CA PHE A 9 24.88 52.11 -55.95
C PHE A 9 23.46 52.71 -55.80
N LEU A 10 22.62 52.38 -56.80
CA LEU A 10 21.19 52.65 -56.73
C LEU A 10 20.54 51.52 -55.91
N ILE A 11 20.04 51.82 -54.72
CA ILE A 11 19.31 50.88 -53.90
C ILE A 11 17.84 50.96 -54.27
N LEU A 12 17.39 49.91 -54.96
CA LEU A 12 15.98 49.70 -55.29
C LEU A 12 15.30 49.05 -54.06
N ASN A 13 14.51 49.84 -53.29
CA ASN A 13 13.71 49.33 -52.20
C ASN A 13 12.51 48.55 -52.72
N LEU A 14 12.63 47.23 -52.69
CA LEU A 14 11.52 46.32 -52.92
C LEU A 14 10.79 46.08 -51.60
N TRP A 15 9.64 46.69 -51.40
CA TRP A 15 8.76 46.39 -50.25
C TRP A 15 8.10 45.04 -50.49
N ILE A 16 8.60 43.99 -49.82
CA ILE A 16 7.93 42.72 -49.72
C ILE A 16 6.99 42.79 -48.51
N THR A 17 5.70 42.87 -48.79
CA THR A 17 4.64 42.70 -47.79
C THR A 17 4.61 41.26 -47.39
N GLN A 18 5.27 40.88 -46.26
CA GLN A 18 5.12 39.59 -45.64
C GLN A 18 3.83 39.56 -44.83
N SER A 19 2.82 38.88 -45.35
CA SER A 19 1.65 38.53 -44.57
C SER A 19 2.06 37.51 -43.51
N HIS A 20 2.09 37.97 -42.23
CA HIS A 20 2.20 37.10 -41.09
C HIS A 20 0.89 36.29 -40.95
N GLN A 21 0.90 35.03 -41.40
CA GLN A 21 -0.08 34.07 -40.99
C GLN A 21 0.38 33.51 -39.64
N GLU A 22 -0.34 33.88 -38.58
CA GLU A 22 -0.21 33.21 -37.27
C GLU A 22 -0.65 31.75 -37.44
N PRO A 23 0.17 30.80 -36.99
CA PRO A 23 -0.28 29.42 -36.91
C PRO A 23 -1.25 29.28 -35.74
N THR A 24 -2.55 29.20 -36.04
CA THR A 24 -3.56 28.72 -35.11
C THR A 24 -3.42 27.17 -34.99
N ASP A 25 -2.37 26.74 -34.32
CA ASP A 25 -2.25 25.35 -33.91
C ASP A 25 -2.81 25.22 -32.47
N THR A 26 -4.13 25.24 -32.37
CA THR A 26 -4.85 24.84 -31.17
C THR A 26 -4.87 23.33 -31.13
N ALA A 27 -3.80 22.72 -30.62
CA ALA A 27 -3.84 21.30 -30.25
C ALA A 27 -5.02 21.10 -29.29
N PRO A 28 -5.84 20.05 -29.46
CA PRO A 28 -6.92 19.76 -28.54
C PRO A 28 -6.32 19.53 -27.16
N GLU A 29 -6.73 20.33 -26.20
CA GLU A 29 -6.40 20.19 -24.78
C GLU A 29 -6.90 18.80 -24.35
N GLN A 30 -5.97 17.86 -24.30
CA GLN A 30 -6.25 16.51 -23.78
C GLN A 30 -6.50 16.67 -22.28
N THR A 31 -7.78 16.67 -21.91
CA THR A 31 -8.19 16.52 -20.53
C THR A 31 -7.51 15.25 -19.99
N PRO A 32 -6.71 15.32 -18.92
CA PRO A 32 -6.09 14.12 -18.37
C PRO A 32 -7.20 13.13 -18.02
N PRO A 33 -6.97 11.82 -18.22
CA PRO A 33 -7.97 10.81 -17.93
C PRO A 33 -8.40 10.97 -16.47
N VAL A 34 -9.70 11.11 -16.24
CA VAL A 34 -10.29 11.09 -14.90
C VAL A 34 -9.96 9.70 -14.36
N VAL A 35 -9.00 9.64 -13.44
CA VAL A 35 -8.73 8.42 -12.69
C VAL A 35 -9.96 8.19 -11.83
N GLU A 36 -10.78 7.25 -12.23
CA GLU A 36 -11.94 6.80 -11.44
C GLU A 36 -11.35 6.17 -10.19
N VAL A 37 -11.35 6.93 -9.09
CA VAL A 37 -10.91 6.44 -7.79
C VAL A 37 -11.97 5.45 -7.33
N SER A 38 -11.66 4.16 -7.44
CA SER A 38 -12.53 3.12 -6.90
C SER A 38 -12.73 3.37 -5.41
N PRO A 39 -13.96 3.34 -4.90
CA PRO A 39 -14.19 3.56 -3.48
C PRO A 39 -13.48 2.46 -2.66
N VAL A 40 -12.89 2.86 -1.54
CA VAL A 40 -12.28 1.91 -0.58
C VAL A 40 -13.31 0.82 -0.24
N ALA A 41 -12.93 -0.45 -0.37
CA ALA A 41 -13.83 -1.56 -0.14
C ALA A 41 -14.41 -1.51 1.29
N ASP A 42 -15.69 -1.88 1.42
CA ASP A 42 -16.30 -2.08 2.73
C ASP A 42 -15.76 -3.39 3.33
N PRO A 43 -15.10 -3.36 4.51
CA PRO A 43 -14.60 -4.56 5.16
C PRO A 43 -15.64 -5.67 5.35
N LEU A 44 -16.89 -5.30 5.65
CA LEU A 44 -17.98 -6.26 5.78
C LEU A 44 -18.24 -7.00 4.47
N SER A 45 -18.10 -6.31 3.34
CA SER A 45 -18.31 -6.90 2.03
C SER A 45 -17.26 -7.94 1.64
N LEU A 46 -16.09 -7.95 2.29
CA LEU A 46 -14.99 -8.86 2.04
C LEU A 46 -15.13 -10.19 2.81
N LEU A 47 -15.83 -10.18 3.94
CA LEU A 47 -15.92 -11.36 4.81
C LEU A 47 -16.60 -12.54 4.12
N GLY A 48 -15.95 -13.71 4.22
CA GLY A 48 -16.39 -14.96 3.61
C GLY A 48 -16.18 -15.05 2.09
N LYS A 49 -15.69 -13.97 1.45
CA LYS A 49 -15.43 -13.91 0.00
C LYS A 49 -13.95 -14.15 -0.31
N PRO A 50 -13.63 -14.50 -1.57
CA PRO A 50 -12.25 -14.55 -2.02
C PRO A 50 -11.52 -13.24 -1.70
N ALA A 51 -10.30 -13.34 -1.19
CA ALA A 51 -9.46 -12.19 -0.95
C ALA A 51 -9.16 -11.47 -2.28
N PRO A 52 -9.12 -10.13 -2.29
CA PRO A 52 -8.63 -9.40 -3.45
C PRO A 52 -7.23 -9.84 -3.86
N ALA A 53 -6.87 -9.62 -5.12
CA ALA A 53 -5.52 -9.89 -5.59
C ALA A 53 -4.51 -9.05 -4.80
N LEU A 54 -3.41 -9.68 -4.37
CA LEU A 54 -2.30 -9.02 -3.67
C LEU A 54 -1.00 -9.51 -4.30
N VAL A 55 -0.44 -8.71 -5.17
CA VAL A 55 0.85 -8.94 -5.82
C VAL A 55 1.71 -7.71 -5.62
N LEU A 56 2.73 -7.81 -4.77
CA LEU A 56 3.63 -6.71 -4.41
C LEU A 56 5.06 -7.22 -4.25
N ASN A 57 6.02 -6.32 -4.30
CA ASN A 57 7.39 -6.63 -3.92
C ASN A 57 7.61 -6.32 -2.44
N ASP A 58 8.42 -7.14 -1.79
CA ASP A 58 8.91 -6.86 -0.46
C ASP A 58 10.09 -5.86 -0.46
N ILE A 59 10.58 -5.50 0.73
CA ILE A 59 11.70 -4.56 0.90
C ILE A 59 13.02 -5.04 0.29
N ASP A 60 13.12 -6.31 -0.07
CA ASP A 60 14.30 -6.91 -0.72
C ASP A 60 14.08 -7.10 -2.23
N GLY A 61 12.95 -6.61 -2.75
CA GLY A 61 12.58 -6.68 -4.18
C GLY A 61 12.01 -8.03 -4.61
N LYS A 62 11.78 -8.96 -3.66
CA LYS A 62 11.19 -10.26 -3.96
C LYS A 62 9.68 -10.12 -4.13
N SER A 63 9.16 -10.66 -5.23
CA SER A 63 7.72 -10.66 -5.48
C SER A 63 6.98 -11.60 -4.52
N PHE A 64 5.91 -11.10 -3.93
CA PHE A 64 4.93 -11.83 -3.16
C PHE A 64 3.61 -11.86 -3.92
N ASP A 65 2.98 -13.03 -3.99
CA ASP A 65 1.65 -13.24 -4.55
C ASP A 65 0.83 -14.08 -3.57
N LEU A 66 -0.28 -13.50 -3.07
CA LEU A 66 -1.16 -14.16 -2.10
C LEU A 66 -1.77 -15.46 -2.63
N THR A 67 -1.94 -15.59 -3.94
CA THR A 67 -2.52 -16.80 -4.56
C THR A 67 -1.65 -18.05 -4.36
N ASN A 68 -0.34 -17.87 -4.14
CA ASN A 68 0.59 -18.96 -3.84
C ASN A 68 0.32 -19.63 -2.48
N PHE A 69 -0.54 -19.03 -1.66
CA PHE A 69 -0.90 -19.47 -0.30
C PHE A 69 -2.38 -19.84 -0.20
N SER A 70 -2.98 -20.27 -1.32
CA SER A 70 -4.43 -20.53 -1.44
C SER A 70 -4.97 -21.57 -0.47
N ASP A 71 -4.14 -22.51 0.01
CA ASP A 71 -4.53 -23.58 0.94
C ASP A 71 -4.12 -23.30 2.40
N GLU A 72 -3.50 -22.16 2.65
CA GLU A 72 -2.92 -21.82 3.93
C GLU A 72 -3.75 -20.78 4.70
N VAL A 73 -3.41 -20.60 5.98
CA VAL A 73 -3.85 -19.44 6.77
C VAL A 73 -2.80 -18.36 6.67
N VAL A 74 -3.19 -17.19 6.16
CA VAL A 74 -2.30 -16.02 5.98
C VAL A 74 -2.82 -14.87 6.81
N VAL A 75 -1.96 -14.26 7.63
CA VAL A 75 -2.23 -12.99 8.30
C VAL A 75 -1.62 -11.86 7.49
N LEU A 76 -2.46 -10.92 7.07
CA LEU A 76 -2.04 -9.67 6.46
C LEU A 76 -2.09 -8.57 7.52
N GLU A 77 -0.97 -7.94 7.77
CA GLU A 77 -0.82 -6.85 8.73
C GLU A 77 -0.53 -5.55 7.99
N TRP A 78 -1.52 -4.66 7.86
CA TRP A 78 -1.24 -3.29 7.43
C TRP A 78 -0.63 -2.50 8.56
N THR A 79 0.63 -2.17 8.45
CA THR A 79 1.42 -1.53 9.52
C THR A 79 2.50 -0.65 8.92
N LEU A 80 2.90 0.39 9.65
CA LEU A 80 4.02 1.24 9.23
C LEU A 80 4.86 1.68 10.45
N PRO A 81 6.17 1.85 10.27
CA PRO A 81 7.10 2.19 11.35
C PRO A 81 6.80 3.51 12.06
N GLU A 82 6.23 4.48 11.37
CA GLU A 82 5.89 5.80 11.91
C GLU A 82 4.60 5.82 12.71
N CYS A 83 3.71 4.82 12.52
CA CYS A 83 2.46 4.75 13.27
C CYS A 83 2.72 4.52 14.75
N ARG A 84 2.25 5.44 15.61
CA ARG A 84 2.42 5.34 17.06
C ARG A 84 1.77 4.08 17.65
N PHE A 85 0.68 3.60 17.04
CA PHE A 85 -0.01 2.40 17.51
C PHE A 85 0.75 1.14 17.12
N SER A 86 1.25 1.03 15.88
CA SER A 86 2.15 -0.05 15.46
C SER A 86 3.39 -0.09 16.37
N ARG A 87 4.04 1.06 16.59
CA ARG A 87 5.22 1.16 17.46
C ARG A 87 4.93 0.67 18.87
N ARG A 88 3.78 1.03 19.43
CA ARG A 88 3.39 0.58 20.77
C ARG A 88 3.16 -0.94 20.81
N LEU A 89 2.42 -1.51 19.86
CA LEU A 89 2.12 -2.94 19.82
C LEU A 89 3.41 -3.77 19.75
N TYR A 90 4.35 -3.35 18.90
CA TYR A 90 5.65 -4.01 18.80
C TYR A 90 6.50 -3.82 20.07
N ALA A 91 6.56 -2.61 20.62
CA ALA A 91 7.31 -2.31 21.85
C ALA A 91 6.74 -3.05 23.08
N GLN A 92 5.44 -3.28 23.11
CA GLN A 92 4.77 -4.07 24.17
C GLN A 92 4.79 -5.58 23.91
N HIS A 93 5.56 -6.06 22.93
CA HIS A 93 5.68 -7.47 22.57
C HIS A 93 4.34 -8.15 22.27
N ARG A 94 3.40 -7.44 21.63
CA ARG A 94 2.09 -8.01 21.29
C ARG A 94 2.07 -8.71 19.94
N VAL A 95 2.90 -8.26 19.00
CA VAL A 95 2.91 -8.77 17.62
C VAL A 95 3.94 -9.89 17.46
N VAL A 96 5.23 -9.64 17.70
CA VAL A 96 6.32 -10.61 17.43
C VAL A 96 6.12 -11.97 18.12
N PRO A 97 5.72 -12.07 19.41
CA PRO A 97 5.44 -13.37 20.03
C PRO A 97 4.27 -14.10 19.38
N MET A 98 3.24 -13.38 18.89
CA MET A 98 2.10 -13.96 18.17
C MET A 98 2.55 -14.56 16.83
N ILE A 99 3.36 -13.82 16.04
CA ILE A 99 3.95 -14.29 14.79
C ILE A 99 4.73 -15.58 15.03
N ARG A 100 5.62 -15.60 16.03
CA ARG A 100 6.46 -16.74 16.35
C ARG A 100 5.64 -17.97 16.80
N ARG A 101 4.58 -17.75 17.55
CA ARG A 101 3.70 -18.83 18.00
C ARG A 101 2.94 -19.44 16.83
N TRP A 102 2.27 -18.62 16.04
CA TRP A 102 1.46 -19.11 14.92
C TRP A 102 2.29 -19.60 13.74
N GLY A 103 3.51 -19.11 13.57
CA GLY A 103 4.44 -19.67 12.58
C GLY A 103 4.82 -21.13 12.84
N LYS A 104 4.70 -21.64 14.09
CA LYS A 104 4.88 -23.06 14.40
C LYS A 104 3.69 -23.94 13.96
N GLU A 105 2.56 -23.33 13.70
CA GLU A 105 1.32 -23.92 13.18
C GLU A 105 1.14 -23.61 11.68
N ASP A 106 2.23 -23.33 10.97
CA ASP A 106 2.29 -23.03 9.54
C ASP A 106 1.48 -21.80 9.08
N VAL A 107 1.05 -20.93 10.01
CA VAL A 107 0.41 -19.67 9.66
C VAL A 107 1.44 -18.73 9.04
N LYS A 108 1.18 -18.24 7.85
CA LYS A 108 2.01 -17.24 7.18
C LYS A 108 1.67 -15.86 7.67
N TRP A 109 2.68 -15.01 7.78
CA TRP A 109 2.50 -13.61 8.16
C TRP A 109 3.12 -12.70 7.10
N VAL A 110 2.45 -11.59 6.80
CA VAL A 110 2.91 -10.61 5.83
C VAL A 110 2.59 -9.22 6.37
N SER A 111 3.58 -8.35 6.45
CA SER A 111 3.39 -6.93 6.77
C SER A 111 3.33 -6.11 5.49
N ILE A 112 2.49 -5.06 5.46
CA ILE A 112 2.26 -4.22 4.29
C ILE A 112 2.27 -2.76 4.73
N ASP A 113 3.07 -1.94 4.08
CA ASP A 113 3.09 -0.49 4.24
C ASP A 113 2.52 0.17 2.98
N SER A 114 1.38 0.86 3.14
CA SER A 114 0.72 1.59 2.05
C SER A 114 0.89 3.11 2.17
N ALA A 115 1.90 3.58 2.90
CA ALA A 115 2.22 4.99 2.89
C ALA A 115 2.84 5.38 1.55
N PHE A 116 2.41 6.51 0.95
CA PHE A 116 2.95 7.00 -0.32
C PHE A 116 4.46 7.26 -0.30
N TYR A 117 5.04 7.39 0.88
CA TYR A 117 6.48 7.58 1.12
C TYR A 117 7.18 6.30 1.61
N ALA A 118 6.49 5.15 1.58
CA ALA A 118 7.08 3.87 1.98
C ALA A 118 8.30 3.55 1.09
N HIS A 119 9.40 3.19 1.73
CA HIS A 119 10.65 2.88 1.04
C HIS A 119 11.46 1.87 1.85
N PRO A 120 12.18 0.91 1.21
CA PRO A 120 12.95 -0.11 1.92
C PRO A 120 13.87 0.44 2.99
N GLU A 121 14.60 1.53 2.72
CA GLU A 121 15.53 2.15 3.67
C GLU A 121 14.87 2.68 4.94
N LYS A 122 13.61 3.11 4.86
CA LYS A 122 12.82 3.57 6.02
C LYS A 122 12.28 2.40 6.84
N ILE A 123 11.98 1.29 6.18
CA ILE A 123 11.37 0.11 6.80
C ILE A 123 12.45 -0.80 7.40
N ARG A 124 13.62 -0.91 6.77
CA ARG A 124 14.71 -1.82 7.18
C ARG A 124 15.13 -1.68 8.65
N PRO A 125 15.31 -0.47 9.22
CA PRO A 125 15.61 -0.32 10.66
C PRO A 125 14.54 -0.89 11.58
N TRP A 126 13.27 -0.86 11.15
CA TRP A 126 12.16 -1.46 11.87
C TRP A 126 12.22 -2.98 11.82
N VAL A 127 12.43 -3.55 10.65
CA VAL A 127 12.57 -4.99 10.42
C VAL A 127 13.72 -5.56 11.25
N GLU A 128 14.87 -4.90 11.26
CA GLU A 128 16.05 -5.28 12.05
C GLU A 128 15.76 -5.20 13.56
N LYS A 129 15.21 -4.06 14.01
CA LYS A 129 14.92 -3.83 15.43
C LYS A 129 14.05 -4.92 16.05
N TYR A 130 13.05 -5.38 15.31
CA TYR A 130 12.08 -6.37 15.81
C TYR A 130 12.34 -7.79 15.30
N SER A 131 13.44 -7.99 14.57
CA SER A 131 13.83 -9.27 13.96
C SER A 131 12.67 -9.89 13.16
N ILE A 132 12.04 -9.08 12.31
CA ILE A 132 10.97 -9.48 11.42
C ILE A 132 11.58 -10.34 10.32
N GLN A 133 11.07 -11.57 10.11
CA GLN A 133 11.60 -12.52 9.13
C GLN A 133 10.60 -12.88 8.03
N HIS A 134 9.37 -12.41 8.15
CA HIS A 134 8.35 -12.58 7.12
C HIS A 134 8.42 -11.44 6.09
N PRO A 135 7.80 -11.58 4.91
CA PRO A 135 7.79 -10.53 3.89
C PRO A 135 7.20 -9.22 4.42
N TYR A 136 7.88 -8.12 4.14
CA TYR A 136 7.39 -6.78 4.40
C TYR A 136 7.21 -6.05 3.07
N LEU A 137 5.95 -5.93 2.62
CA LEU A 137 5.57 -5.46 1.30
C LEU A 137 5.39 -3.94 1.27
N ILE A 138 5.57 -3.38 0.08
CA ILE A 138 5.43 -1.94 -0.16
C ILE A 138 4.32 -1.69 -1.19
N ASP A 139 3.27 -0.97 -0.77
CA ASP A 139 2.10 -0.59 -1.58
C ASP A 139 2.00 0.94 -1.65
N VAL A 140 2.98 1.61 -2.27
CA VAL A 140 3.04 3.10 -2.36
C VAL A 140 1.84 3.72 -3.07
N THR A 141 1.13 2.95 -3.88
CA THR A 141 -0.07 3.42 -4.58
C THR A 141 -1.31 3.41 -3.69
N GLY A 142 -1.30 2.61 -2.60
CA GLY A 142 -2.45 2.39 -1.75
C GLY A 142 -3.58 1.57 -2.39
N LEU A 143 -3.42 1.10 -3.62
CA LEU A 143 -4.47 0.37 -4.34
C LEU A 143 -4.85 -0.94 -3.65
N HIS A 144 -3.87 -1.65 -3.09
CA HIS A 144 -4.15 -2.86 -2.33
C HIS A 144 -4.82 -2.53 -0.98
N ALA A 145 -4.40 -1.45 -0.31
CA ALA A 145 -5.07 -0.98 0.89
C ALA A 145 -6.55 -0.67 0.62
N GLU A 146 -6.86 0.02 -0.48
CA GLU A 146 -8.24 0.31 -0.90
C GLU A 146 -9.03 -0.97 -1.18
N ALA A 147 -8.46 -1.91 -1.95
CA ALA A 147 -9.10 -3.18 -2.29
C ALA A 147 -9.41 -4.04 -1.05
N PHE A 148 -8.56 -3.98 -0.03
CA PHE A 148 -8.74 -4.71 1.24
C PHE A 148 -9.50 -3.91 2.31
N GLY A 149 -10.05 -2.75 1.98
CA GLY A 149 -10.85 -1.93 2.90
C GLY A 149 -10.03 -1.30 4.04
N ILE A 150 -8.74 -1.07 3.84
CA ILE A 150 -7.85 -0.51 4.85
C ILE A 150 -8.00 1.01 4.90
N LYS A 151 -8.31 1.53 6.08
CA LYS A 151 -8.49 2.97 6.31
C LYS A 151 -7.48 3.53 7.32
N ILE A 152 -6.97 2.68 8.18
CA ILE A 152 -6.05 3.05 9.27
C ILE A 152 -5.02 1.94 9.50
N SER A 153 -3.92 2.28 10.18
CA SER A 153 -2.86 1.36 10.60
C SER A 153 -2.68 1.43 12.13
N PRO A 154 -2.54 0.27 12.81
CA PRO A 154 -2.53 -1.07 12.24
C PRO A 154 -3.94 -1.64 11.98
N THR A 155 -4.07 -2.40 10.91
CA THR A 155 -5.26 -3.23 10.62
C THR A 155 -4.79 -4.64 10.24
N TYR A 156 -5.51 -5.65 10.71
CA TYR A 156 -5.17 -7.05 10.49
C TYR A 156 -6.29 -7.77 9.74
N LEU A 157 -5.92 -8.62 8.80
CA LEU A 157 -6.83 -9.56 8.18
C LEU A 157 -6.30 -10.99 8.35
N VAL A 158 -7.23 -11.94 8.42
CA VAL A 158 -6.91 -13.35 8.27
C VAL A 158 -7.56 -13.84 6.99
N VAL A 159 -6.73 -14.38 6.12
CA VAL A 159 -7.15 -15.09 4.90
C VAL A 159 -6.98 -16.58 5.16
N ASN A 160 -8.05 -17.34 5.03
CA ASN A 160 -8.04 -18.80 5.19
C ASN A 160 -8.52 -19.43 3.90
N ARG A 161 -7.68 -20.24 3.29
CA ARG A 161 -7.97 -20.90 2.00
C ARG A 161 -8.50 -19.94 0.96
N GLY A 162 -7.76 -18.83 0.78
CA GLY A 162 -8.07 -17.78 -0.19
C GLY A 162 -9.28 -16.91 0.14
N LYS A 163 -9.93 -17.07 1.31
CA LYS A 163 -11.08 -16.26 1.73
C LYS A 163 -10.75 -15.39 2.94
N VAL A 164 -11.22 -14.15 2.94
CA VAL A 164 -11.11 -13.27 4.11
C VAL A 164 -12.06 -13.77 5.20
N VAL A 165 -11.53 -14.16 6.35
CA VAL A 165 -12.33 -14.66 7.49
C VAL A 165 -12.29 -13.73 8.69
N TYR A 166 -11.38 -12.76 8.71
CA TYR A 166 -11.27 -11.73 9.74
C TYR A 166 -10.77 -10.42 9.14
N HIS A 167 -11.32 -9.31 9.65
CA HIS A 167 -10.83 -7.97 9.36
C HIS A 167 -10.97 -7.09 10.61
N GLY A 168 -9.87 -6.51 11.14
CA GLY A 168 -10.01 -5.68 12.33
C GLY A 168 -8.74 -5.38 13.12
N ALA A 169 -8.93 -5.21 14.42
CA ALA A 169 -7.88 -4.89 15.38
C ALA A 169 -7.13 -6.14 15.86
N ILE A 170 -5.95 -5.98 16.43
CA ILE A 170 -5.24 -7.06 17.12
C ILE A 170 -5.97 -7.45 18.43
N ASP A 171 -6.48 -6.46 19.15
CA ASP A 171 -7.17 -6.60 20.45
C ASP A 171 -8.12 -5.41 20.68
N ASP A 172 -8.77 -5.36 21.83
CA ASP A 172 -9.65 -4.26 22.27
C ASP A 172 -8.95 -3.21 23.16
N ASP A 173 -7.61 -3.25 23.25
CA ASP A 173 -6.84 -2.35 24.10
C ASP A 173 -6.22 -1.19 23.30
N VAL A 174 -7.05 -0.24 22.93
CA VAL A 174 -6.65 0.95 22.14
C VAL A 174 -5.49 1.72 22.77
N TRP A 175 -5.42 1.74 24.11
CA TRP A 175 -4.44 2.56 24.82
C TRP A 175 -3.26 1.78 25.42
N GLY A 176 -3.26 0.46 25.32
CA GLY A 176 -2.18 -0.37 25.85
C GLY A 176 -2.18 -0.53 27.36
N LYS A 177 -3.36 -0.42 28.00
CA LYS A 177 -3.51 -0.38 29.48
C LYS A 177 -4.41 -1.48 30.02
N LYS A 178 -5.13 -2.21 29.18
CA LYS A 178 -6.02 -3.30 29.58
C LYS A 178 -5.22 -4.52 30.02
N LEU A 179 -5.52 -5.07 31.18
CA LEU A 179 -4.96 -6.34 31.67
C LEU A 179 -5.70 -7.55 31.08
N ASP A 180 -7.02 -7.44 30.95
CA ASP A 180 -7.97 -8.46 30.49
C ASP A 180 -8.48 -8.21 29.07
N ARG A 181 -7.57 -7.85 28.17
CA ARG A 181 -7.92 -7.53 26.79
C ARG A 181 -8.43 -8.75 26.01
N GLN A 182 -9.38 -8.53 25.13
CA GLN A 182 -9.82 -9.52 24.15
C GLN A 182 -8.84 -9.60 22.99
N LEU A 183 -8.29 -10.79 22.74
CA LEU A 183 -7.26 -11.02 21.71
C LEU A 183 -7.91 -11.38 20.38
N PHE A 184 -8.57 -10.42 19.74
CA PHE A 184 -9.39 -10.64 18.55
C PHE A 184 -8.64 -11.39 17.44
N LEU A 185 -7.46 -10.89 17.05
CA LEU A 185 -6.67 -11.51 15.99
C LEU A 185 -6.25 -12.93 16.37
N ASP A 186 -5.80 -13.14 17.60
CA ASP A 186 -5.39 -14.44 18.08
C ASP A 186 -6.52 -15.48 18.05
N MET A 187 -7.72 -15.06 18.48
CA MET A 187 -8.93 -15.88 18.41
C MET A 187 -9.30 -16.20 16.96
N ALA A 188 -9.22 -15.21 16.07
CA ALA A 188 -9.52 -15.41 14.65
C ALA A 188 -8.55 -16.39 13.98
N ILE A 189 -7.25 -16.27 14.24
CA ILE A 189 -6.25 -17.23 13.71
C ILE A 189 -6.50 -18.61 14.25
N ARG A 190 -6.74 -18.77 15.56
CA ARG A 190 -7.05 -20.05 16.19
C ARG A 190 -8.26 -20.74 15.55
N ASP A 191 -9.32 -19.99 15.30
CA ASP A 191 -10.54 -20.54 14.69
C ASP A 191 -10.31 -20.92 13.22
N ALA A 192 -9.55 -20.10 12.47
CA ALA A 192 -9.17 -20.37 11.09
C ALA A 192 -8.33 -21.65 10.97
N VAL A 193 -7.29 -21.80 11.80
CA VAL A 193 -6.43 -23.00 11.84
C VAL A 193 -7.24 -24.25 12.20
N ALA A 194 -8.19 -24.13 13.13
CA ALA A 194 -9.06 -25.23 13.53
C ALA A 194 -10.21 -25.51 12.54
N GLY A 195 -10.30 -24.76 11.44
CA GLY A 195 -11.39 -24.90 10.44
C GLY A 195 -12.76 -24.49 10.97
N ARG A 196 -12.82 -23.70 12.02
CA ARG A 196 -14.07 -23.19 12.60
C ARG A 196 -14.44 -21.82 12.02
N ALA A 197 -15.70 -21.45 12.11
CA ALA A 197 -16.14 -20.09 11.82
C ALA A 197 -15.54 -19.13 12.86
N VAL A 198 -15.05 -17.98 12.39
CA VAL A 198 -14.52 -16.93 13.26
C VAL A 198 -15.70 -16.18 13.88
N GLU A 199 -15.83 -16.23 15.21
CA GLU A 199 -16.95 -15.64 15.94
C GLU A 199 -17.01 -14.12 15.78
N ASN A 200 -15.89 -13.44 16.00
CA ASN A 200 -15.75 -11.98 15.84
C ASN A 200 -14.98 -11.66 14.56
N SER A 201 -15.60 -11.94 13.41
CA SER A 201 -14.94 -11.79 12.10
C SER A 201 -14.67 -10.34 11.68
N LEU A 202 -15.40 -9.37 12.26
CA LEU A 202 -15.22 -7.94 12.03
C LEU A 202 -15.07 -7.21 13.36
N THR A 203 -13.94 -6.52 13.54
CA THR A 203 -13.71 -5.66 14.69
C THR A 203 -13.23 -4.28 14.25
N ARG A 204 -13.34 -3.27 15.08
CA ARG A 204 -12.92 -1.91 14.71
C ARG A 204 -11.41 -1.76 14.92
N PRO A 205 -10.61 -1.56 13.85
CA PRO A 205 -9.21 -1.21 13.99
C PRO A 205 -9.04 0.12 14.71
N TYR A 206 -7.87 0.33 15.28
CA TYR A 206 -7.49 1.58 15.93
C TYR A 206 -6.11 2.04 15.44
N GLY A 207 -6.04 3.31 15.00
CA GLY A 207 -4.84 3.91 14.43
C GLY A 207 -4.79 5.44 14.59
#